data_1ef8301ec25d06f34955ecfd0f9fd042
#
_entry.id   1ef8301ec25d06f34955ecfd0f9fd042
#
_cell.length_a   1.000
_cell.length_b   1.000
_cell.length_c   1.000
_cell.angle_alpha   90.00
_cell.angle_beta   90.00
_cell.angle_gamma   90.00
#
_symmetry.space_group_name_H-M   'P 1'
#
loop_
_entity.id
_entity.type
_entity.pdbx_description
1 polymer ?
#
loop_
_entity_poly.entity_id
_entity_poly.type
_entity_poly.pdbx_seq_one_letter_code
_entity_poly.pdbx_strand_id
1 'polypeptide(L)'
;KPIQKPYPPLWVCGGGEKVTLKLLAKYGDYGNWDVDVDGFIQKSNILQNHCENVGRDFNEIGKTLHTNVLIADNQNDLDRKVEKLSTYTNIPKDYYYERPLIGTKDQVFETIDQYKEAGCIYLIAYIPDIVWGDTVNYLSELNQS
;
A
#
# COMPACT_ATOMS: atom_id res chain seq x y z
N LYS A 1 -31.33 5.04 -2.74
CA LYS A 1 -30.36 4.89 -3.85
C LYS A 1 -29.25 5.92 -3.69
N PRO A 2 -27.97 5.60 -4.05
CA PRO A 2 -26.88 6.56 -3.98
C PRO A 2 -27.17 7.81 -4.83
N ILE A 3 -26.73 8.97 -4.35
CA ILE A 3 -26.78 10.23 -5.12
C ILE A 3 -25.76 10.19 -6.24
N GLN A 4 -24.59 9.62 -5.97
CA GLN A 4 -23.52 9.46 -6.96
C GLN A 4 -23.92 8.47 -8.07
N LYS A 5 -23.63 8.83 -9.31
CA LYS A 5 -23.94 8.02 -10.48
C LYS A 5 -22.65 7.60 -11.20
N PRO A 6 -22.60 6.36 -11.72
CA PRO A 6 -23.65 5.33 -11.66
C PRO A 6 -23.81 4.74 -10.25
N TYR A 7 -22.75 4.73 -9.42
CA TYR A 7 -22.68 4.29 -8.01
C TYR A 7 -21.36 4.82 -7.39
N PRO A 8 -21.21 4.82 -6.07
CA PRO A 8 -19.91 5.10 -5.42
C PRO A 8 -18.88 4.05 -5.84
N PRO A 9 -17.61 4.43 -6.09
CA PRO A 9 -16.56 3.47 -6.44
C PRO A 9 -16.44 2.34 -5.42
N LEU A 10 -16.34 1.11 -5.91
CA LEU A 10 -16.24 -0.09 -5.09
C LEU A 10 -14.76 -0.46 -4.87
N TRP A 11 -14.32 -0.38 -3.62
CA TRP A 11 -13.01 -0.81 -3.19
C TRP A 11 -13.06 -2.24 -2.67
N VAL A 12 -12.26 -3.12 -3.27
CA VAL A 12 -12.15 -4.53 -2.86
C VAL A 12 -10.83 -4.71 -2.14
N CYS A 13 -10.89 -4.91 -0.82
CA CYS A 13 -9.72 -5.13 0.02
C CYS A 13 -9.42 -6.62 0.17
N GLY A 14 -8.12 -6.94 0.28
CA GLY A 14 -7.64 -8.30 0.47
C GLY A 14 -7.14 -8.96 -0.82
N GLY A 15 -6.15 -9.82 -0.63
CA GLY A 15 -5.36 -10.42 -1.71
C GLY A 15 -5.70 -11.87 -2.05
N GLY A 16 -6.90 -12.34 -1.72
CA GLY A 16 -7.32 -13.72 -2.02
C GLY A 16 -7.42 -13.99 -3.52
N GLU A 17 -6.48 -14.75 -4.06
CA GLU A 17 -6.25 -14.91 -5.50
C GLU A 17 -7.43 -15.56 -6.23
N LYS A 18 -8.06 -16.58 -5.61
CA LYS A 18 -9.12 -17.37 -6.25
C LYS A 18 -10.51 -16.72 -6.19
N VAL A 19 -10.77 -15.93 -5.15
CA VAL A 19 -12.11 -15.37 -4.88
C VAL A 19 -12.08 -13.85 -4.94
N THR A 20 -11.25 -13.21 -4.10
CA THR A 20 -11.25 -11.75 -3.95
C THR A 20 -10.84 -11.04 -5.25
N LEU A 21 -9.74 -11.46 -5.89
CA LEU A 21 -9.30 -10.87 -7.15
C LEU A 21 -10.27 -11.17 -8.30
N LYS A 22 -10.96 -12.31 -8.27
CA LYS A 22 -12.03 -12.60 -9.24
C LYS A 22 -13.25 -11.70 -9.05
N LEU A 23 -13.64 -11.39 -7.82
CA LEU A 23 -14.70 -10.42 -7.53
C LEU A 23 -14.29 -9.00 -7.91
N LEU A 24 -13.04 -8.62 -7.64
CA LEU A 24 -12.48 -7.35 -8.09
C LEU A 24 -12.57 -7.20 -9.60
N ALA A 25 -12.11 -8.20 -10.37
CA ALA A 25 -12.20 -8.20 -11.83
C ALA A 25 -13.63 -8.03 -12.36
N LYS A 26 -14.63 -8.57 -11.64
CA LYS A 26 -16.03 -8.49 -12.07
C LYS A 26 -16.74 -7.21 -11.68
N TYR A 27 -16.45 -6.67 -10.49
CA TYR A 27 -17.34 -5.68 -9.88
C TYR A 27 -16.62 -4.50 -9.24
N GLY A 28 -15.32 -4.63 -8.92
CA GLY A 28 -14.59 -3.59 -8.20
C GLY A 28 -14.02 -2.51 -9.12
N ASP A 29 -13.90 -1.31 -8.60
CA ASP A 29 -13.23 -0.19 -9.28
C ASP A 29 -11.79 -0.04 -8.78
N TYR A 30 -11.52 -0.45 -7.52
CA TYR A 30 -10.19 -0.39 -6.92
C TYR A 30 -9.88 -1.67 -6.14
N GLY A 31 -8.67 -2.21 -6.35
CA GLY A 31 -8.07 -3.25 -5.52
C GLY A 31 -7.12 -2.64 -4.49
N ASN A 32 -7.19 -3.09 -3.23
CA ASN A 32 -6.36 -2.58 -2.15
C ASN A 32 -5.66 -3.74 -1.42
N TRP A 33 -4.32 -3.73 -1.43
CA TRP A 33 -3.51 -4.83 -0.91
C TRP A 33 -2.49 -4.31 0.11
N ASP A 34 -2.14 -5.18 1.09
CA ASP A 34 -1.03 -5.02 2.03
C ASP A 34 0.01 -6.10 1.74
N VAL A 35 0.92 -5.83 0.84
CA VAL A 35 1.96 -6.76 0.35
C VAL A 35 3.20 -5.99 -0.04
N ASP A 36 4.35 -6.68 -0.15
CA ASP A 36 5.57 -6.14 -0.73
C ASP A 36 5.45 -5.91 -2.26
N VAL A 37 6.47 -5.35 -2.88
CA VAL A 37 6.48 -5.02 -4.33
C VAL A 37 6.27 -6.26 -5.19
N ASP A 38 6.95 -7.36 -4.87
CA ASP A 38 6.81 -8.61 -5.62
C ASP A 38 5.41 -9.19 -5.51
N GLY A 39 4.84 -9.18 -4.30
CA GLY A 39 3.45 -9.56 -4.06
C GLY A 39 2.46 -8.67 -4.78
N PHE A 40 2.74 -7.36 -4.91
CA PHE A 40 1.91 -6.42 -5.65
C PHE A 40 1.91 -6.74 -7.15
N ILE A 41 3.07 -7.01 -7.72
CA ILE A 41 3.23 -7.43 -9.13
C ILE A 41 2.52 -8.77 -9.36
N GLN A 42 2.70 -9.74 -8.47
CA GLN A 42 2.04 -11.05 -8.57
C GLN A 42 0.51 -10.90 -8.58
N LYS A 43 -0.05 -10.12 -7.64
CA LYS A 43 -1.50 -9.90 -7.56
C LYS A 43 -2.04 -9.16 -8.78
N SER A 44 -1.29 -8.20 -9.30
CA SER A 44 -1.61 -7.49 -10.55
C SER A 44 -1.71 -8.45 -11.73
N ASN A 45 -0.76 -9.37 -11.88
CA ASN A 45 -0.77 -10.37 -12.95
C ASN A 45 -1.95 -11.34 -12.82
N ILE A 46 -2.28 -11.78 -11.61
CA ILE A 46 -3.44 -12.65 -11.36
C ILE A 46 -4.75 -11.91 -11.65
N LEU A 47 -4.85 -10.64 -11.25
CA LEU A 47 -5.99 -9.80 -11.54
C LEU A 47 -6.17 -9.62 -13.05
N GLN A 48 -5.09 -9.38 -13.80
CA GLN A 48 -5.13 -9.27 -15.25
C GLN A 48 -5.72 -10.53 -15.89
N ASN A 49 -5.24 -11.72 -15.49
CA ASN A 49 -5.80 -12.99 -15.97
C ASN A 49 -7.31 -13.14 -15.65
N HIS A 50 -7.76 -12.67 -14.48
CA HIS A 50 -9.19 -12.68 -14.15
C HIS A 50 -9.99 -11.69 -15.00
N CYS A 51 -9.43 -10.52 -15.32
CA CYS A 51 -10.05 -9.54 -16.22
C CYS A 51 -10.22 -10.11 -17.64
N GLU A 52 -9.20 -10.74 -18.19
CA GLU A 52 -9.26 -11.42 -19.48
C GLU A 52 -10.38 -12.47 -19.52
N ASN A 53 -10.49 -13.29 -18.46
CA ASN A 53 -11.52 -14.32 -18.35
C ASN A 53 -12.96 -13.78 -18.28
N VAL A 54 -13.15 -12.52 -17.87
CA VAL A 54 -14.49 -11.89 -17.78
C VAL A 54 -14.72 -10.83 -18.84
N GLY A 55 -13.74 -10.59 -19.74
CA GLY A 55 -13.83 -9.61 -20.83
C GLY A 55 -13.81 -8.16 -20.36
N ARG A 56 -13.10 -7.85 -19.26
CA ARG A 56 -12.95 -6.50 -18.73
C ARG A 56 -11.55 -5.96 -18.98
N ASP A 57 -11.42 -4.68 -19.30
CA ASP A 57 -10.11 -4.02 -19.40
C ASP A 57 -9.47 -3.92 -17.99
N PHE A 58 -8.29 -4.51 -17.84
CA PHE A 58 -7.50 -4.47 -16.62
C PHE A 58 -7.15 -3.02 -16.19
N ASN A 59 -6.95 -2.12 -17.16
CA ASN A 59 -6.59 -0.72 -16.91
C ASN A 59 -7.73 0.11 -16.30
N GLU A 60 -8.97 -0.36 -16.34
CA GLU A 60 -10.09 0.28 -15.65
C GLU A 60 -10.04 0.12 -14.14
N ILE A 61 -9.22 -0.81 -13.62
CA ILE A 61 -9.13 -1.12 -12.19
C ILE A 61 -7.93 -0.41 -11.59
N GLY A 62 -8.19 0.50 -10.65
CA GLY A 62 -7.16 1.12 -9.85
C GLY A 62 -6.50 0.12 -8.88
N LYS A 63 -5.18 0.03 -8.90
CA LYS A 63 -4.41 -0.83 -7.98
C LYS A 63 -3.80 0.05 -6.90
N THR A 64 -4.06 -0.29 -5.64
CA THR A 64 -3.69 0.55 -4.50
C THR A 64 -3.00 -0.27 -3.42
N LEU A 65 -2.13 0.38 -2.68
CA LEU A 65 -1.41 -0.19 -1.54
C LEU A 65 -1.96 0.38 -0.24
N HIS A 66 -2.12 -0.46 0.77
CA HIS A 66 -2.38 -0.07 2.14
C HIS A 66 -1.31 -0.68 3.03
N THR A 67 -0.52 0.15 3.73
CA THR A 67 0.53 -0.36 4.62
C THR A 67 0.94 0.66 5.67
N ASN A 68 1.74 0.18 6.66
CA ASN A 68 2.40 1.07 7.60
C ASN A 68 3.54 1.82 6.92
N VAL A 69 3.64 3.12 7.20
CA VAL A 69 4.73 3.97 6.72
C VAL A 69 5.43 4.62 7.93
N LEU A 70 6.73 4.39 8.05
CA LEU A 70 7.58 5.00 9.07
C LEU A 70 8.90 5.38 8.42
N ILE A 71 9.24 6.67 8.46
CA ILE A 71 10.43 7.21 7.82
C ILE A 71 11.37 7.76 8.89
N ALA A 72 12.66 7.46 8.72
CA ALA A 72 13.72 7.91 9.60
C ALA A 72 14.89 8.52 8.81
N ASP A 73 15.66 9.41 9.45
CA ASP A 73 16.84 10.03 8.84
C ASP A 73 17.96 9.01 8.55
N ASN A 74 18.10 8.03 9.45
CA ASN A 74 19.15 7.01 9.40
C ASN A 74 18.74 5.78 10.21
N GLN A 75 19.56 4.72 10.16
CA GLN A 75 19.28 3.46 10.85
C GLN A 75 19.14 3.62 12.38
N ASN A 76 19.97 4.44 13.03
CA ASN A 76 19.87 4.64 14.48
C ASN A 76 18.55 5.32 14.87
N ASP A 77 18.08 6.25 14.05
CA ASP A 77 16.77 6.90 14.26
C ASP A 77 15.62 5.92 14.01
N LEU A 78 15.73 5.09 12.96
CA LEU A 78 14.78 4.03 12.70
C LEU A 78 14.65 3.07 13.87
N ASP A 79 15.77 2.58 14.39
CA ASP A 79 15.80 1.63 15.51
C ASP A 79 15.16 2.24 16.77
N ARG A 80 15.42 3.52 17.03
CA ARG A 80 14.79 4.26 18.13
C ARG A 80 13.28 4.39 17.96
N LYS A 81 12.81 4.71 16.75
CA LYS A 81 11.39 4.84 16.43
C LYS A 81 10.68 3.49 16.56
N VAL A 82 11.26 2.43 16.02
CA VAL A 82 10.73 1.06 16.10
C VAL A 82 10.69 0.57 17.55
N GLU A 83 11.74 0.82 18.35
CA GLU A 83 11.75 0.49 19.78
C GLU A 83 10.59 1.16 20.53
N LYS A 84 10.39 2.46 20.28
CA LYS A 84 9.30 3.22 20.89
C LYS A 84 7.94 2.66 20.50
N LEU A 85 7.72 2.35 19.22
CA LEU A 85 6.49 1.75 18.73
C LEU A 85 6.23 0.37 19.31
N SER A 86 7.24 -0.50 19.30
CA SER A 86 7.16 -1.84 19.86
C SER A 86 6.76 -1.82 21.34
N THR A 87 7.38 -0.91 22.11
CA THR A 87 7.07 -0.72 23.53
C THR A 87 5.62 -0.22 23.73
N TYR A 88 5.19 0.75 22.93
CA TYR A 88 3.85 1.35 23.06
C TYR A 88 2.73 0.42 22.63
N THR A 89 2.92 -0.32 21.52
CA THR A 89 1.91 -1.18 20.93
C THR A 89 1.95 -2.62 21.45
N ASN A 90 3.03 -3.02 22.11
CA ASN A 90 3.33 -4.41 22.49
C ASN A 90 3.42 -5.35 21.26
N ILE A 91 3.79 -4.81 20.10
CA ILE A 91 4.03 -5.56 18.86
C ILE A 91 5.54 -5.77 18.71
N PRO A 92 6.01 -6.99 18.38
CA PRO A 92 7.45 -7.25 18.18
C PRO A 92 8.08 -6.35 17.11
N LYS A 93 9.36 -5.98 17.30
CA LYS A 93 10.09 -5.11 16.36
C LYS A 93 10.16 -5.68 14.95
N ASP A 94 10.31 -7.00 14.82
CA ASP A 94 10.38 -7.70 13.54
C ASP A 94 9.16 -7.41 12.67
N TYR A 95 7.98 -7.30 13.29
CA TYR A 95 6.77 -6.89 12.57
C TYR A 95 6.93 -5.58 11.81
N TYR A 96 7.64 -4.60 12.39
CA TYR A 96 7.86 -3.31 11.75
C TYR A 96 8.92 -3.41 10.67
N TYR A 97 10.04 -4.09 10.93
CA TYR A 97 11.13 -4.24 9.96
C TYR A 97 10.74 -5.07 8.72
N GLU A 98 9.73 -5.91 8.81
CA GLU A 98 9.19 -6.67 7.69
C GLU A 98 8.25 -5.84 6.79
N ARG A 99 7.92 -4.59 7.15
CA ARG A 99 7.02 -3.75 6.36
C ARG A 99 7.78 -3.01 5.27
N PRO A 100 7.24 -2.98 4.03
CA PRO A 100 7.97 -2.46 2.87
C PRO A 100 8.26 -0.96 2.92
N LEU A 101 7.45 -0.19 3.66
CA LEU A 101 7.60 1.27 3.78
C LEU A 101 8.01 1.71 5.19
N ILE A 102 8.77 0.87 5.90
CA ILE A 102 9.44 1.22 7.16
C ILE A 102 10.95 1.18 6.93
N GLY A 103 11.60 2.34 7.00
CA GLY A 103 13.02 2.46 6.68
C GLY A 103 13.56 3.87 6.77
N THR A 104 14.77 4.05 6.28
CA THR A 104 15.32 5.38 6.05
C THR A 104 14.58 6.07 4.89
N LYS A 105 14.70 7.40 4.81
CA LYS A 105 14.06 8.19 3.76
C LYS A 105 14.35 7.63 2.35
N ASP A 106 15.62 7.38 2.06
CA ASP A 106 16.02 6.90 0.73
C ASP A 106 15.42 5.52 0.43
N GLN A 107 15.45 4.59 1.40
CA GLN A 107 14.86 3.26 1.23
C GLN A 107 13.35 3.31 0.97
N VAL A 108 12.63 4.13 1.74
CA VAL A 108 11.17 4.23 1.60
C VAL A 108 10.81 4.88 0.27
N PHE A 109 11.52 5.93 -0.15
CA PHE A 109 11.25 6.62 -1.42
C PHE A 109 11.54 5.73 -2.62
N GLU A 110 12.65 5.00 -2.62
CA GLU A 110 12.96 4.00 -3.63
C GLU A 110 11.87 2.92 -3.72
N THR A 111 11.41 2.43 -2.59
CA THR A 111 10.33 1.43 -2.55
C THR A 111 9.00 1.98 -3.07
N ILE A 112 8.67 3.25 -2.75
CA ILE A 112 7.47 3.91 -3.29
C ILE A 112 7.56 4.02 -4.82
N ASP A 113 8.72 4.35 -5.37
CA ASP A 113 8.90 4.42 -6.82
C ASP A 113 8.77 3.04 -7.48
N GLN A 114 9.27 1.97 -6.86
CA GLN A 114 9.03 0.61 -7.33
C GLN A 114 7.53 0.25 -7.37
N TYR A 115 6.73 0.67 -6.37
CA TYR A 115 5.27 0.49 -6.42
C TYR A 115 4.61 1.30 -7.53
N LYS A 116 5.06 2.53 -7.79
CA LYS A 116 4.55 3.35 -8.91
C LYS A 116 4.84 2.65 -10.24
N GLU A 117 6.07 2.15 -10.44
CA GLU A 117 6.47 1.39 -11.63
C GLU A 117 5.65 0.11 -11.79
N ALA A 118 5.30 -0.57 -10.69
CA ALA A 118 4.40 -1.71 -10.67
C ALA A 118 2.92 -1.35 -10.95
N GLY A 119 2.60 -0.06 -11.13
CA GLY A 119 1.26 0.43 -11.43
C GLY A 119 0.38 0.72 -10.22
N CYS A 120 0.95 0.90 -9.04
CA CYS A 120 0.25 1.42 -7.87
C CYS A 120 -0.10 2.90 -8.08
N ILE A 121 -1.39 3.24 -8.02
CA ILE A 121 -1.85 4.63 -8.24
C ILE A 121 -2.22 5.35 -6.94
N TYR A 122 -2.31 4.61 -5.83
CA TYR A 122 -2.75 5.19 -4.55
C TYR A 122 -2.09 4.47 -3.38
N LEU A 123 -1.48 5.23 -2.48
CA LEU A 123 -0.95 4.75 -1.20
C LEU A 123 -1.87 5.21 -0.07
N ILE A 124 -2.43 4.25 0.68
CA ILE A 124 -3.14 4.50 1.93
C ILE A 124 -2.16 4.21 3.07
N ALA A 125 -1.53 5.27 3.57
CA ALA A 125 -0.51 5.18 4.60
C ALA A 125 -1.12 5.16 6.01
N TYR A 126 -0.83 4.11 6.78
CA TYR A 126 -1.00 4.15 8.22
C TYR A 126 0.32 4.63 8.84
N ILE A 127 0.30 5.80 9.47
CA ILE A 127 1.49 6.47 9.99
C ILE A 127 1.53 6.34 11.52
N PRO A 128 2.28 5.37 12.05
CA PRO A 128 2.25 5.06 13.49
C PRO A 128 2.91 6.13 14.37
N ASP A 129 3.76 6.99 13.81
CA ASP A 129 4.44 8.08 14.52
C ASP A 129 3.78 9.46 14.32
N ILE A 130 2.56 9.52 13.78
CA ILE A 130 1.86 10.75 13.40
C ILE A 130 1.79 11.83 14.50
N VAL A 131 1.80 11.44 15.77
CA VAL A 131 1.69 12.36 16.92
C VAL A 131 3.05 12.87 17.40
N TRP A 132 4.15 12.12 17.14
CA TRP A 132 5.45 12.41 17.77
C TRP A 132 6.65 12.31 16.83
N GLY A 133 6.43 11.89 15.60
CA GLY A 133 7.46 11.74 14.57
C GLY A 133 7.26 12.72 13.42
N ASP A 134 8.04 12.54 12.41
CA ASP A 134 8.18 13.42 11.26
C ASP A 134 7.91 12.73 9.92
N THR A 135 7.41 11.50 9.94
CA THR A 135 7.06 10.73 8.73
C THR A 135 6.14 11.53 7.78
N VAL A 136 5.18 12.29 8.31
CA VAL A 136 4.29 13.14 7.49
C VAL A 136 5.07 14.22 6.74
N ASN A 137 6.08 14.81 7.37
CA ASN A 137 6.92 15.84 6.74
C ASN A 137 7.70 15.25 5.57
N TYR A 138 8.30 14.08 5.73
CA TYR A 138 8.99 13.39 4.64
C TYR A 138 8.06 13.05 3.47
N LEU A 139 6.87 12.53 3.77
CA LEU A 139 5.87 12.22 2.73
C LEU A 139 5.42 13.46 1.95
N SER A 140 5.42 14.64 2.58
CA SER A 140 5.06 15.89 1.88
C SER A 140 6.05 16.27 0.78
N GLU A 141 7.30 15.81 0.87
CA GLU A 141 8.32 16.07 -0.14
C GLU A 141 8.08 15.28 -1.45
N LEU A 142 7.40 14.13 -1.39
CA LEU A 142 7.04 13.35 -2.58
C LEU A 142 6.13 14.11 -3.55
N ASN A 143 5.38 15.09 -3.09
CA ASN A 143 4.48 15.89 -3.92
C ASN A 143 5.17 17.09 -4.59
N GLN A 144 6.46 17.30 -4.33
CA GLN A 144 7.24 18.43 -4.85
C GLN A 144 8.19 18.03 -5.99
N SER A 145 8.29 16.74 -6.28
CA SER A 145 9.08 16.13 -7.35
C SER A 145 8.17 15.66 -8.49
#